data_0b349ae2dfc618f4350aace4c9f56237
#
_entry.id   0b349ae2dfc618f4350aace4c9f56237
#
_cell.length_a   1.000
_cell.length_b   1.000
_cell.length_c   1.000
_cell.angle_alpha   90.00
_cell.angle_beta   90.00
_cell.angle_gamma   90.00
#
_symmetry.space_group_name_H-M   'P 1'
#
loop_
_entity.id
_entity.type
_entity.pdbx_description
1 polymer ?
#
loop_
_entity_poly.entity_id
_entity_poly.type
_entity_poly.pdbx_seq_one_letter_code
_entity_poly.pdbx_strand_id
1 'polypeptide(L)'
;MLATETLYTPYNGAVLLENPLLNKGLAFIKEERDNFNLHGLLPHNVETIEEQTERAWVQFCHFKSDISRHVYLRNIQDTNETLFYNLLRSHLKETLPIIYTPTVGAACERFSEIYRRARGVFISYQNRHNLDDILQNVPNHN
;
A
#
# COMPACT_ATOMS: atom_id res chain seq x y z
N MET A 1 -15.86 -17.28 10.66
CA MET A 1 -14.48 -17.69 10.37
C MET A 1 -14.30 -17.57 8.88
N LEU A 2 -13.60 -16.56 8.39
CA LEU A 2 -13.16 -16.53 6.99
C LEU A 2 -12.10 -17.61 6.86
N ALA A 3 -12.29 -18.55 5.92
CA ALA A 3 -11.28 -19.56 5.62
C ALA A 3 -9.99 -18.82 5.22
N THR A 4 -8.90 -19.10 5.91
CA THR A 4 -7.57 -18.65 5.51
C THR A 4 -7.14 -19.47 4.30
N GLU A 5 -7.47 -18.97 3.10
CA GLU A 5 -6.93 -19.58 1.88
C GLU A 5 -5.41 -19.37 1.86
N THR A 6 -4.67 -20.47 1.64
CA THR A 6 -3.23 -20.39 1.48
C THR A 6 -2.91 -19.75 0.14
N LEU A 7 -2.24 -18.60 0.16
CA LEU A 7 -1.80 -17.92 -1.04
C LEU A 7 -0.45 -18.49 -1.51
N TYR A 8 -0.42 -18.98 -2.73
CA TYR A 8 0.81 -19.40 -3.39
C TYR A 8 1.35 -18.28 -4.29
N THR A 9 2.64 -17.99 -4.16
CA THR A 9 3.29 -16.95 -4.96
C THR A 9 4.64 -17.45 -5.49
N PRO A 10 5.01 -17.10 -6.73
CA PRO A 10 6.34 -17.39 -7.27
C PRO A 10 7.41 -16.39 -6.77
N TYR A 11 7.00 -15.32 -6.08
CA TYR A 11 7.92 -14.26 -5.63
C TYR A 11 8.58 -14.62 -4.31
N ASN A 12 9.86 -14.28 -4.19
CA ASN A 12 10.65 -14.43 -2.97
C ASN A 12 11.66 -13.28 -2.82
N GLY A 13 12.37 -13.24 -1.69
CA GLY A 13 13.40 -12.24 -1.41
C GLY A 13 12.90 -10.80 -1.57
N ALA A 14 13.74 -9.95 -2.13
CA ALA A 14 13.46 -8.54 -2.32
C ALA A 14 12.23 -8.30 -3.21
N VAL A 15 12.02 -9.13 -4.25
CA VAL A 15 10.87 -8.99 -5.16
C VAL A 15 9.55 -9.16 -4.45
N LEU A 16 9.48 -10.07 -3.46
CA LEU A 16 8.29 -10.23 -2.63
C LEU A 16 8.02 -8.97 -1.79
N LEU A 17 9.06 -8.37 -1.22
CA LEU A 17 8.94 -7.15 -0.40
C LEU A 17 8.60 -5.91 -1.22
N GLU A 18 8.91 -5.89 -2.51
CA GLU A 18 8.53 -4.81 -3.43
C GLU A 18 7.09 -4.91 -3.92
N ASN A 19 6.41 -6.04 -3.69
CA ASN A 19 5.00 -6.20 -4.05
C ASN A 19 4.09 -5.75 -2.89
N PRO A 20 3.37 -4.62 -3.02
CA PRO A 20 2.55 -4.08 -1.93
C PRO A 20 1.44 -5.02 -1.45
N LEU A 21 0.90 -5.86 -2.36
CA LEU A 21 -0.18 -6.81 -2.05
C LEU A 21 0.30 -8.00 -1.21
N LEU A 22 1.58 -8.35 -1.31
CA LEU A 22 2.18 -9.51 -0.65
C LEU A 22 3.04 -9.11 0.54
N ASN A 23 3.56 -7.88 0.52
CA ASN A 23 4.40 -7.36 1.59
C ASN A 23 3.58 -7.12 2.85
N LYS A 24 4.00 -7.71 3.96
CA LYS A 24 3.44 -7.45 5.29
C LYS A 24 4.51 -6.99 6.29
N GLY A 25 5.66 -6.52 5.77
CA GLY A 25 6.73 -5.92 6.56
C GLY A 25 7.25 -6.86 7.64
N LEU A 26 7.33 -6.38 8.86
CA LEU A 26 7.83 -7.15 10.00
C LEU A 26 6.88 -8.27 10.47
N ALA A 27 5.65 -8.34 9.93
CA ALA A 27 4.68 -9.40 10.27
C ALA A 27 4.94 -10.72 9.53
N PHE A 28 5.95 -10.80 8.66
CA PHE A 28 6.43 -12.10 8.20
C PHE A 28 6.98 -12.89 9.38
N ILE A 29 6.31 -14.01 9.72
CA ILE A 29 6.75 -14.93 10.78
C ILE A 29 8.01 -15.67 10.36
N LYS A 30 8.69 -16.31 11.32
CA LYS A 30 9.96 -17.01 11.08
C LYS A 30 9.88 -18.01 9.94
N GLU A 31 8.84 -18.85 9.92
CA GLU A 31 8.63 -19.86 8.87
C GLU A 31 8.51 -19.24 7.48
N GLU A 32 7.78 -18.13 7.36
CA GLU A 32 7.67 -17.40 6.09
C GLU A 32 8.99 -16.75 5.67
N ARG A 33 9.76 -16.25 6.65
CA ARG A 33 11.09 -15.68 6.37
C ARG A 33 12.06 -16.74 5.85
N ASP A 34 11.98 -17.96 6.40
CA ASP A 34 12.75 -19.11 5.92
C ASP A 34 12.32 -19.48 4.48
N ASN A 35 11.01 -19.66 4.26
CA ASN A 35 10.46 -20.12 2.99
C ASN A 35 10.63 -19.10 1.84
N PHE A 36 10.58 -17.80 2.13
CA PHE A 36 10.68 -16.74 1.13
C PHE A 36 12.05 -16.05 1.06
N ASN A 37 13.08 -16.58 1.72
CA ASN A 37 14.44 -16.04 1.74
C ASN A 37 14.49 -14.55 2.18
N LEU A 38 13.81 -14.22 3.28
CA LEU A 38 13.72 -12.84 3.78
C LEU A 38 14.75 -12.52 4.87
N HIS A 39 15.58 -13.46 5.28
CA HIS A 39 16.64 -13.23 6.28
C HIS A 39 17.66 -12.21 5.75
N GLY A 40 17.99 -11.23 6.58
CA GLY A 40 18.89 -10.13 6.22
C GLY A 40 18.22 -9.00 5.41
N LEU A 41 17.05 -9.25 4.84
CA LEU A 41 16.25 -8.21 4.16
C LEU A 41 15.28 -7.50 5.11
N LEU A 42 14.92 -8.15 6.21
CA LEU A 42 14.09 -7.60 7.29
C LEU A 42 14.88 -7.58 8.60
N PRO A 43 14.61 -6.61 9.49
CA PRO A 43 15.09 -6.66 10.87
C PRO A 43 14.75 -8.00 11.52
N HIS A 44 15.61 -8.48 12.43
CA HIS A 44 15.42 -9.79 13.06
C HIS A 44 14.11 -9.90 13.85
N ASN A 45 13.71 -8.80 14.48
CA ASN A 45 12.48 -8.78 15.27
C ASN A 45 11.24 -8.99 14.39
N VAL A 46 10.32 -9.84 14.86
CA VAL A 46 9.00 -10.05 14.25
C VAL A 46 7.99 -9.22 15.03
N GLU A 47 7.24 -8.41 14.34
CA GLU A 47 6.13 -7.63 14.91
C GLU A 47 4.81 -8.18 14.36
N THR A 48 3.77 -8.13 15.17
CA THR A 48 2.41 -8.38 14.69
C THR A 48 1.97 -7.25 13.76
N ILE A 49 0.93 -7.51 12.96
CA ILE A 49 0.36 -6.45 12.11
C ILE A 49 -0.29 -5.35 12.96
N GLU A 50 -0.77 -5.70 14.14
CA GLU A 50 -1.35 -4.77 15.12
C GLU A 50 -0.28 -3.81 15.68
N GLU A 51 0.89 -4.32 16.07
CA GLU A 51 2.01 -3.51 16.54
C GLU A 51 2.51 -2.55 15.45
N GLN A 52 2.59 -3.02 14.19
CA GLN A 52 2.93 -2.15 13.06
C GLN A 52 1.84 -1.09 12.82
N THR A 53 0.57 -1.46 12.97
CA THR A 53 -0.56 -0.54 12.82
C THR A 53 -0.52 0.56 13.86
N GLU A 54 -0.25 0.23 15.12
CA GLU A 54 -0.13 1.22 16.19
C GLU A 54 1.03 2.19 15.95
N ARG A 55 2.18 1.68 15.54
CA ARG A 55 3.32 2.52 15.17
C ARG A 55 2.97 3.45 13.98
N ALA A 56 2.31 2.92 12.95
CA ALA A 56 1.88 3.72 11.80
C ALA A 56 0.85 4.77 12.20
N TRP A 57 -0.04 4.46 13.13
CA TRP A 57 -1.02 5.41 13.68
C TRP A 57 -0.34 6.56 14.42
N VAL A 58 0.61 6.27 15.28
CA VAL A 58 1.41 7.31 15.97
C VAL A 58 2.07 8.23 14.95
N GLN A 59 2.68 7.68 13.90
CA GLN A 59 3.30 8.47 12.83
C GLN A 59 2.28 9.33 12.08
N PHE A 60 1.11 8.76 11.76
CA PHE A 60 0.01 9.48 11.12
C PHE A 60 -0.45 10.69 11.94
N CYS A 61 -0.55 10.54 13.25
CA CYS A 61 -0.95 11.62 14.16
C CYS A 61 0.06 12.77 14.24
N HIS A 62 1.33 12.53 13.94
CA HIS A 62 2.35 13.59 13.92
C HIS A 62 2.19 14.56 12.74
N PHE A 63 1.53 14.18 11.67
CA PHE A 63 1.30 15.08 10.54
C PHE A 63 0.23 16.13 10.87
N LYS A 64 0.55 17.40 10.59
CA LYS A 64 -0.31 18.54 10.94
C LYS A 64 -1.37 18.84 9.89
N SER A 65 -1.15 18.49 8.63
CA SER A 65 -2.08 18.76 7.54
C SER A 65 -2.69 17.48 6.97
N ASP A 66 -3.94 17.57 6.52
CA ASP A 66 -4.64 16.42 5.94
C ASP A 66 -4.00 15.96 4.63
N ILE A 67 -3.44 16.87 3.84
CA ILE A 67 -2.65 16.49 2.64
C ILE A 67 -1.41 15.68 3.04
N SER A 68 -0.69 16.06 4.09
CA SER A 68 0.48 15.29 4.55
C SER A 68 0.07 13.91 5.07
N ARG A 69 -1.06 13.82 5.78
CA ARG A 69 -1.67 12.55 6.21
C ARG A 69 -2.08 11.69 5.01
N HIS A 70 -2.70 12.30 4.00
CA HIS A 70 -3.05 11.63 2.75
C HIS A 70 -1.80 11.06 2.05
N VAL A 71 -0.76 11.86 1.87
CA VAL A 71 0.51 11.42 1.25
C VAL A 71 1.15 10.27 2.06
N TYR A 72 1.11 10.35 3.39
CA TYR A 72 1.61 9.28 4.25
C TYR A 72 0.83 7.97 4.05
N LEU A 73 -0.51 8.01 4.06
CA LEU A 73 -1.35 6.84 3.83
C LEU A 73 -1.12 6.24 2.43
N ARG A 74 -0.97 7.09 1.41
CA ARG A 74 -0.63 6.64 0.05
C ARG A 74 0.72 5.94 0.01
N ASN A 75 1.72 6.44 0.73
CA ASN A 75 3.03 5.80 0.80
C ASN A 75 2.96 4.40 1.44
N ILE A 76 2.19 4.24 2.52
CA ILE A 76 1.95 2.92 3.12
C ILE A 76 1.24 2.01 2.10
N GLN A 77 0.19 2.49 1.43
CA GLN A 77 -0.53 1.73 0.43
C GLN A 77 0.37 1.26 -0.73
N ASP A 78 1.32 2.11 -1.14
CA ASP A 78 2.24 1.81 -2.24
C ASP A 78 3.34 0.79 -1.86
N THR A 79 3.53 0.53 -0.57
CA THR A 79 4.59 -0.35 -0.06
C THR A 79 4.07 -1.58 0.69
N ASN A 80 2.94 -1.47 1.38
CA ASN A 80 2.36 -2.52 2.22
C ASN A 80 0.85 -2.34 2.35
N GLU A 81 0.07 -2.94 1.45
CA GLU A 81 -1.39 -2.83 1.47
C GLU A 81 -2.02 -3.53 2.68
N THR A 82 -1.41 -4.59 3.19
CA THR A 82 -1.87 -5.26 4.41
C THR A 82 -1.89 -4.29 5.59
N LEU A 83 -0.80 -3.56 5.80
CA LEU A 83 -0.69 -2.54 6.84
C LEU A 83 -1.67 -1.36 6.58
N PHE A 84 -1.76 -0.91 5.32
CA PHE A 84 -2.67 0.17 4.94
C PHE A 84 -4.11 -0.14 5.31
N TYR A 85 -4.63 -1.28 4.88
CA TYR A 85 -6.02 -1.65 5.16
C TYR A 85 -6.27 -1.95 6.64
N ASN A 86 -5.28 -2.49 7.35
CA ASN A 86 -5.41 -2.70 8.79
C ASN A 86 -5.47 -1.37 9.56
N LEU A 87 -4.65 -0.40 9.16
CA LEU A 87 -4.67 0.96 9.70
C LEU A 87 -6.02 1.66 9.46
N LEU A 88 -6.55 1.57 8.22
CA LEU A 88 -7.87 2.12 7.91
C LEU A 88 -8.98 1.46 8.73
N ARG A 89 -8.96 0.13 8.84
CA ARG A 89 -9.96 -0.62 9.61
C ARG A 89 -9.95 -0.23 11.09
N SER A 90 -8.78 -0.05 11.66
CA SER A 90 -8.61 0.27 13.08
C SER A 90 -8.99 1.71 13.43
N HIS A 91 -8.83 2.65 12.48
CA HIS A 91 -9.04 4.09 12.66
C HIS A 91 -9.90 4.69 11.54
N LEU A 92 -10.98 3.97 11.15
CA LEU A 92 -11.78 4.33 9.98
C LEU A 92 -12.38 5.74 10.09
N LYS A 93 -12.85 6.13 11.26
CA LYS A 93 -13.49 7.43 11.48
C LYS A 93 -12.54 8.60 11.20
N GLU A 94 -11.29 8.47 11.60
CA GLU A 94 -10.26 9.50 11.46
C GLU A 94 -9.60 9.47 10.07
N THR A 95 -9.46 8.30 9.49
CA THR A 95 -8.77 8.11 8.20
C THR A 95 -9.68 8.33 7.00
N LEU A 96 -10.99 8.08 7.12
CA LEU A 96 -11.94 8.22 6.02
C LEU A 96 -11.95 9.62 5.39
N PRO A 97 -12.00 10.74 6.15
CA PRO A 97 -11.94 12.08 5.55
C PRO A 97 -10.58 12.40 4.90
N ILE A 98 -9.55 11.63 5.20
CA ILE A 98 -8.21 11.80 4.64
C ILE A 98 -8.06 11.04 3.30
N ILE A 99 -8.62 9.83 3.19
CA ILE A 99 -8.56 9.03 1.95
C ILE A 99 -9.71 9.34 0.99
N TYR A 100 -10.75 10.01 1.47
CA TYR A 100 -11.93 10.40 0.71
C TYR A 100 -12.21 11.91 0.88
N THR A 101 -13.45 12.32 0.66
CA THR A 101 -13.87 13.73 0.80
C THR A 101 -13.75 14.19 2.25
N PRO A 102 -13.16 15.39 2.52
CA PRO A 102 -12.76 16.43 1.56
C PRO A 102 -11.34 16.32 1.01
N THR A 103 -10.44 15.61 1.69
CA THR A 103 -9.00 15.65 1.41
C THR A 103 -8.64 15.14 0.01
N VAL A 104 -9.35 14.13 -0.51
CA VAL A 104 -9.12 13.61 -1.87
C VAL A 104 -9.35 14.69 -2.94
N GLY A 105 -10.30 15.62 -2.75
CA GLY A 105 -10.50 16.75 -3.65
C GLY A 105 -9.27 17.64 -3.71
N ALA A 106 -8.78 18.07 -2.55
CA ALA A 106 -7.54 18.86 -2.44
C ALA A 106 -6.31 18.10 -2.99
N ALA A 107 -6.27 16.77 -2.83
CA ALA A 107 -5.23 15.94 -3.41
C ALA A 107 -5.28 15.90 -4.94
N CYS A 108 -6.47 15.89 -5.54
CA CYS A 108 -6.63 15.98 -6.99
C CYS A 108 -6.17 17.34 -7.53
N GLU A 109 -6.52 18.45 -6.87
CA GLU A 109 -6.08 19.80 -7.25
C GLU A 109 -4.56 19.95 -7.21
N ARG A 110 -3.91 19.26 -6.27
CA ARG A 110 -2.45 19.28 -6.05
C ARG A 110 -1.75 18.04 -6.58
N PHE A 111 -2.36 17.33 -7.51
CA PHE A 111 -1.86 16.03 -7.97
C PHE A 111 -0.38 16.07 -8.41
N SER A 112 0.01 17.08 -9.20
CA SER A 112 1.40 17.20 -9.68
C SER A 112 2.43 17.44 -8.57
N GLU A 113 2.01 18.03 -7.43
CA GLU A 113 2.89 18.27 -6.30
C GLU A 113 3.09 17.03 -5.43
N ILE A 114 2.06 16.17 -5.33
CA ILE A 114 2.06 15.02 -4.42
C ILE A 114 2.22 13.69 -5.12
N TYR A 115 2.28 13.67 -6.46
CA TYR A 115 2.46 12.43 -7.23
C TYR A 115 3.73 11.67 -6.81
N ARG A 116 3.60 10.38 -6.55
CA ARG A 116 4.69 9.50 -6.12
C ARG A 116 4.85 8.28 -7.02
N ARG A 117 3.75 7.61 -7.31
CA ARG A 117 3.73 6.36 -8.05
C ARG A 117 2.43 6.24 -8.84
N ALA A 118 2.51 5.65 -10.03
CA ALA A 118 1.33 5.30 -10.80
C ALA A 118 0.52 4.22 -10.09
N ARG A 119 -0.79 4.47 -9.96
CA ARG A 119 -1.80 3.47 -9.56
C ARG A 119 -2.98 3.61 -10.51
N GLY A 120 -3.27 2.54 -11.23
CA GLY A 120 -4.30 2.56 -12.27
C GLY A 120 -3.77 3.02 -13.61
N VAL A 121 -4.68 3.34 -14.51
CA VAL A 121 -4.41 3.67 -15.91
C VAL A 121 -4.68 5.14 -16.14
N PHE A 122 -3.72 5.83 -16.77
CA PHE A 122 -3.87 7.24 -17.13
C PHE A 122 -4.25 7.34 -18.60
N ILE A 123 -5.46 7.83 -18.87
CA ILE A 123 -5.99 8.04 -20.21
C ILE A 123 -6.17 9.54 -20.41
N SER A 124 -5.54 10.08 -21.44
CA SER A 124 -5.67 11.48 -21.84
C SER A 124 -6.31 11.62 -23.21
N TYR A 125 -6.87 12.79 -23.50
CA TYR A 125 -7.43 13.07 -24.82
C TYR A 125 -6.40 12.96 -25.94
N GLN A 126 -5.14 13.29 -25.66
CA GLN A 126 -4.03 13.15 -26.62
C GLN A 126 -3.82 11.68 -27.04
N ASN A 127 -4.08 10.74 -26.14
CA ASN A 127 -3.88 9.31 -26.36
C ASN A 127 -5.16 8.58 -26.81
N ARG A 128 -6.21 9.31 -27.20
CA ARG A 128 -7.52 8.72 -27.53
C ARG A 128 -7.51 7.71 -28.67
N HIS A 129 -6.51 7.75 -29.52
CA HIS A 129 -6.37 6.83 -30.66
C HIS A 129 -5.55 5.58 -30.32
N ASN A 130 -4.95 5.50 -29.12
CA ASN A 130 -4.09 4.41 -28.68
C ASN A 130 -4.68 3.67 -27.45
N LEU A 131 -6.01 3.68 -27.29
CA LEU A 131 -6.66 3.12 -26.09
C LEU A 131 -6.42 1.61 -25.96
N ASP A 132 -6.45 0.89 -27.06
CA ASP A 132 -6.22 -0.57 -27.04
C ASP A 132 -4.80 -0.91 -26.56
N ASP A 133 -3.79 -0.17 -27.05
CA ASP A 133 -2.40 -0.35 -26.61
C ASP A 133 -2.24 0.00 -25.13
N ILE A 134 -2.87 1.08 -24.67
CA ILE A 134 -2.84 1.49 -23.26
C ILE A 134 -3.44 0.40 -22.38
N LEU A 135 -4.57 -0.17 -22.77
CA LEU A 135 -5.25 -1.22 -22.01
C LEU A 135 -4.46 -2.54 -22.01
N GLN A 136 -3.76 -2.87 -23.11
CA GLN A 136 -2.88 -4.03 -23.17
C GLN A 136 -1.66 -3.92 -22.24
N ASN A 137 -1.22 -2.71 -21.91
CA ASN A 137 -0.13 -2.47 -20.97
C ASN A 137 -0.54 -2.63 -19.49
N VAL A 138 -1.84 -2.80 -19.21
CA VAL A 138 -2.32 -3.03 -17.85
C VAL A 138 -1.98 -4.47 -17.44
N PRO A 139 -1.27 -4.67 -16.33
CA PRO A 139 -1.01 -6.02 -15.84
C PRO A 139 -2.34 -6.77 -15.61
N ASN A 140 -2.51 -7.91 -16.28
CA ASN A 140 -3.63 -8.80 -15.99
C ASN A 140 -3.42 -9.41 -14.60
N HIS A 141 -4.15 -8.90 -13.62
CA HIS A 141 -4.27 -9.53 -12.31
C HIS A 141 -5.37 -10.59 -12.39
N ASN A 142 -5.06 -11.75 -13.00
CA ASN A 142 -5.85 -12.97 -12.86
C ASN A 142 -5.34 -13.78 -11.69
#